data_c5286dfe286f7800efcc34e357f96996
#
_entry.id   c5286dfe286f7800efcc34e357f96996
#
_cell.length_a   1.000
_cell.length_b   1.000
_cell.length_c   1.000
_cell.angle_alpha   90.00
_cell.angle_beta   90.00
_cell.angle_gamma   90.00
#
_symmetry.space_group_name_H-M   'P 1'
#
loop_
_entity.id
_entity.type
_entity.pdbx_description
1 polymer ?
#
loop_
_entity_poly.entity_id
_entity_poly.type
_entity_poly.pdbx_seq_one_letter_code
_entity_poly.pdbx_strand_id
1 'polypeptide(L)'
;MTSSHQGAIVVTGVGVLTPLGDSPDAVFAALCEGRTALAPSADLGGVGLAAIADFEATKYTNVRGLRMYNRTTRLAICAAKLALTDAKIDTATFPPEDLGLIMASTYGHLDVLLEYDRSLVTNGVQRTNGALMPFAIPSAPGAMVALAFGAKAFSMTLSDGGSSALDAIGLGARWLSEGRARACIVVSAFSASSDVVRAASRAGVLAATGSVRPFDRRGTGTGLGEAAVAFVLERVEDAEARNAVSRATVRGYAAAFATKYAERANSLQRASAGALRAANALSDRVALVSAGASGAPAFDRAEAEALIALLGSHAARVPVVSVKGALGETLDAGGALQTLVALSAFDKKKAPPIAGLEEPDIAGLRYLTKEESVDGDMALVTSIARNGSCSALVLSDPRSEPS
;
A
#
# COMPACT_ATOMS: atom_id res chain seq x y z
N MET A 1 -37.83 3.53 5.10
CA MET A 1 -36.60 4.22 4.69
C MET A 1 -35.46 3.27 5.04
N THR A 2 -35.00 2.44 4.13
CA THR A 2 -33.84 1.57 4.34
C THR A 2 -32.61 2.47 4.31
N SER A 3 -31.85 2.49 5.40
CA SER A 3 -30.65 3.32 5.56
C SER A 3 -29.69 3.04 4.40
N SER A 4 -29.22 4.09 3.73
CA SER A 4 -28.29 4.05 2.58
C SER A 4 -26.90 3.49 2.93
N HIS A 5 -26.69 3.02 4.15
CA HIS A 5 -25.41 2.56 4.70
C HIS A 5 -25.31 1.04 4.86
N GLN A 6 -26.41 0.28 4.68
CA GLN A 6 -26.34 -1.17 4.80
C GLN A 6 -25.37 -1.76 3.77
N GLY A 7 -24.29 -2.43 4.26
CA GLY A 7 -23.28 -3.05 3.43
C GLY A 7 -22.05 -2.19 3.10
N ALA A 8 -21.98 -0.93 3.57
CA ALA A 8 -20.76 -0.12 3.42
C ALA A 8 -19.56 -0.76 4.16
N ILE A 9 -18.39 -0.70 3.56
CA ILE A 9 -17.16 -1.27 4.15
C ILE A 9 -16.31 -0.14 4.71
N VAL A 10 -15.93 -0.30 5.97
CA VAL A 10 -15.13 0.69 6.71
C VAL A 10 -13.78 0.11 7.12
N VAL A 11 -12.81 1.00 7.24
CA VAL A 11 -11.51 0.70 7.86
C VAL A 11 -11.63 0.97 9.35
N THR A 12 -11.45 -0.05 10.18
CA THR A 12 -11.56 0.05 11.65
C THR A 12 -10.24 -0.03 12.36
N GLY A 13 -9.17 -0.50 11.69
CA GLY A 13 -7.84 -0.57 12.27
C GLY A 13 -6.75 -0.38 11.24
N VAL A 14 -5.64 0.23 11.67
CA VAL A 14 -4.46 0.50 10.87
C VAL A 14 -3.21 0.11 11.65
N GLY A 15 -2.33 -0.65 11.01
CA GLY A 15 -0.99 -0.95 11.50
C GLY A 15 0.04 -0.61 10.45
N VAL A 16 1.12 0.05 10.84
CA VAL A 16 2.17 0.48 9.91
C VAL A 16 3.55 0.35 10.52
N LEU A 17 4.50 -0.06 9.71
CA LEU A 17 5.93 -0.08 10.01
C LEU A 17 6.68 0.49 8.81
N THR A 18 7.41 1.58 9.01
CA THR A 18 8.22 2.25 8.01
C THR A 18 9.49 2.80 8.64
N PRO A 19 10.49 3.20 7.85
CA PRO A 19 11.65 3.93 8.38
C PRO A 19 11.32 5.30 8.98
N LEU A 20 10.13 5.86 8.69
CA LEU A 20 9.65 7.14 9.23
C LEU A 20 8.85 6.99 10.54
N GLY A 21 8.50 5.77 10.92
CA GLY A 21 7.76 5.47 12.14
C GLY A 21 6.94 4.18 12.07
N ASP A 22 6.36 3.82 13.21
CA ASP A 22 5.60 2.60 13.44
C ASP A 22 4.16 2.86 13.91
N SER A 23 3.68 4.07 13.70
CA SER A 23 2.28 4.44 13.90
C SER A 23 1.79 5.38 12.79
N PRO A 24 0.48 5.39 12.46
CA PRO A 24 -0.10 6.29 11.47
C PRO A 24 0.26 7.76 11.71
N ASP A 25 0.16 8.21 12.97
CA ASP A 25 0.46 9.59 13.35
C ASP A 25 1.95 9.95 13.15
N ALA A 26 2.87 9.06 13.55
CA ALA A 26 4.31 9.31 13.39
C ALA A 26 4.72 9.39 11.92
N VAL A 27 4.22 8.45 11.10
CA VAL A 27 4.51 8.43 9.66
C VAL A 27 3.93 9.68 8.99
N PHE A 28 2.69 10.03 9.28
CA PHE A 28 2.03 11.19 8.68
C PHE A 28 2.68 12.51 9.09
N ALA A 29 3.04 12.67 10.37
CA ALA A 29 3.76 13.84 10.86
C ALA A 29 5.10 14.01 10.15
N ALA A 30 5.88 12.92 10.01
CA ALA A 30 7.15 12.94 9.29
C ALA A 30 7.00 13.34 7.82
N LEU A 31 5.94 12.85 7.15
CA LEU A 31 5.63 13.24 5.78
C LEU A 31 5.25 14.72 5.67
N CYS A 32 4.45 15.26 6.61
CA CYS A 32 4.08 16.66 6.68
C CYS A 32 5.29 17.59 6.90
N GLU A 33 6.29 17.13 7.67
CA GLU A 33 7.58 17.81 7.84
C GLU A 33 8.49 17.74 6.60
N GLY A 34 8.06 17.04 5.54
CA GLY A 34 8.88 16.82 4.34
C GLY A 34 10.10 15.92 4.55
N ARG A 35 10.11 15.11 5.62
CA ARG A 35 11.21 14.20 5.90
C ARG A 35 11.28 13.08 4.87
N THR A 36 12.50 12.70 4.50
CA THR A 36 12.79 11.52 3.70
C THR A 36 13.63 10.52 4.52
N ALA A 37 13.30 9.24 4.37
CA ALA A 37 14.08 8.14 4.92
C ALA A 37 15.07 7.55 3.88
N LEU A 38 15.03 8.04 2.64
CA LEU A 38 15.93 7.60 1.59
C LEU A 38 17.36 8.09 1.88
N ALA A 39 18.28 7.15 1.99
CA ALA A 39 19.69 7.42 2.13
C ALA A 39 20.48 6.64 1.09
N PRO A 40 21.59 7.20 0.53
CA PRO A 40 22.47 6.46 -0.36
C PRO A 40 23.06 5.24 0.37
N SER A 41 22.86 4.04 -0.16
CA SER A 41 23.47 2.82 0.37
C SER A 41 24.86 2.62 -0.25
N ALA A 42 25.91 2.74 0.56
CA ALA A 42 27.29 2.53 0.11
C ALA A 42 27.52 1.10 -0.43
N ASP A 43 26.95 0.10 0.24
CA ASP A 43 27.07 -1.32 -0.13
C ASP A 43 26.39 -1.66 -1.46
N LEU A 44 25.50 -0.78 -1.93
CA LEU A 44 24.69 -0.99 -3.12
C LEU A 44 24.95 0.08 -4.20
N GLY A 45 26.15 0.69 -4.17
CA GLY A 45 26.60 1.64 -5.21
C GLY A 45 25.90 3.01 -5.15
N GLY A 46 25.48 3.46 -3.98
CA GLY A 46 24.87 4.79 -3.79
C GLY A 46 23.38 4.87 -4.11
N VAL A 47 22.72 3.74 -4.32
CA VAL A 47 21.27 3.68 -4.55
C VAL A 47 20.52 4.19 -3.33
N GLY A 48 19.45 4.96 -3.53
CA GLY A 48 18.55 5.40 -2.47
C GLY A 48 17.79 4.22 -1.86
N LEU A 49 18.02 3.97 -0.57
CA LEU A 49 17.34 2.93 0.20
C LEU A 49 16.73 3.51 1.47
N ALA A 50 15.46 3.24 1.72
CA ALA A 50 14.77 3.55 2.96
C ALA A 50 14.51 2.25 3.73
N ALA A 51 15.46 1.82 4.55
CA ALA A 51 15.39 0.60 5.34
C ALA A 51 14.91 0.86 6.76
N ILE A 52 14.12 -0.06 7.32
CA ILE A 52 13.74 -0.06 8.74
C ILE A 52 14.94 -0.56 9.55
N ALA A 53 15.64 0.37 10.23
CA ALA A 53 16.77 0.03 11.09
C ALA A 53 16.29 -0.71 12.35
N ASP A 54 17.15 -1.56 12.92
CA ASP A 54 16.98 -2.23 14.21
C ASP A 54 15.60 -2.88 14.41
N PHE A 55 15.05 -3.46 13.35
CA PHE A 55 13.74 -4.11 13.41
C PHE A 55 13.75 -5.37 14.26
N GLU A 56 13.05 -5.30 15.38
CA GLU A 56 12.81 -6.42 16.28
C GLU A 56 11.31 -6.73 16.37
N ALA A 57 10.88 -7.83 15.77
CA ALA A 57 9.46 -8.23 15.73
C ALA A 57 8.86 -8.44 17.15
N THR A 58 9.67 -8.82 18.12
CA THR A 58 9.26 -9.05 19.52
C THR A 58 8.79 -7.78 20.23
N LYS A 59 9.11 -6.59 19.73
CA LYS A 59 8.57 -5.32 20.23
C LYS A 59 7.08 -5.14 19.93
N TYR A 60 6.58 -5.79 18.88
CA TYR A 60 5.22 -5.60 18.38
C TYR A 60 4.29 -6.77 18.65
N THR A 61 4.84 -7.98 18.79
CA THR A 61 4.04 -9.19 18.94
C THR A 61 4.78 -10.31 19.67
N ASN A 62 4.01 -11.17 20.32
CA ASN A 62 4.47 -12.38 21.00
C ASN A 62 4.15 -13.67 20.21
N VAL A 63 3.83 -13.57 18.94
CA VAL A 63 3.59 -14.72 18.07
C VAL A 63 4.80 -15.66 18.11
N ARG A 64 4.53 -16.96 18.30
CA ARG A 64 5.59 -17.96 18.42
C ARG A 64 6.23 -18.28 17.07
N GLY A 65 7.50 -18.61 17.06
CA GLY A 65 8.20 -19.04 15.84
C GLY A 65 8.66 -17.92 14.91
N LEU A 66 8.55 -16.66 15.27
CA LEU A 66 8.94 -15.51 14.45
C LEU A 66 10.36 -15.59 13.87
N ARG A 67 11.29 -16.26 14.57
CA ARG A 67 12.67 -16.43 14.11
C ARG A 67 12.81 -17.31 12.87
N MET A 68 11.81 -18.15 12.60
CA MET A 68 11.79 -19.03 11.42
C MET A 68 11.32 -18.32 10.15
N TYR A 69 10.74 -17.13 10.29
CA TYR A 69 10.18 -16.36 9.16
C TYR A 69 11.19 -15.35 8.66
N ASN A 70 11.16 -15.10 7.35
CA ASN A 70 11.95 -14.05 6.73
C ASN A 70 11.48 -12.66 7.18
N ARG A 71 12.25 -11.64 6.81
CA ARG A 71 12.00 -10.26 7.22
C ARG A 71 10.62 -9.76 6.79
N THR A 72 10.22 -10.01 5.54
CA THR A 72 8.92 -9.58 5.00
C THR A 72 7.75 -10.15 5.80
N THR A 73 7.78 -11.45 6.10
CA THR A 73 6.74 -12.12 6.91
C THR A 73 6.69 -11.57 8.33
N ARG A 74 7.84 -11.33 8.95
CA ARG A 74 7.88 -10.73 10.31
C ARG A 74 7.28 -9.33 10.31
N LEU A 75 7.61 -8.50 9.32
CA LEU A 75 7.02 -7.17 9.15
C LEU A 75 5.50 -7.25 8.96
N ALA A 76 5.02 -8.16 8.10
CA ALA A 76 3.59 -8.37 7.86
C ALA A 76 2.83 -8.79 9.13
N ILE A 77 3.37 -9.74 9.90
CA ILE A 77 2.77 -10.19 11.18
C ILE A 77 2.70 -9.02 12.18
N CYS A 78 3.76 -8.21 12.28
CA CYS A 78 3.77 -7.05 13.17
C CYS A 78 2.75 -5.99 12.75
N ALA A 79 2.68 -5.64 11.47
CA ALA A 79 1.69 -4.68 10.97
C ALA A 79 0.25 -5.18 11.17
N ALA A 80 -0.02 -6.47 10.90
CA ALA A 80 -1.33 -7.08 11.15
C ALA A 80 -1.70 -7.05 12.64
N LYS A 81 -0.74 -7.33 13.55
CA LYS A 81 -0.96 -7.20 14.99
C LYS A 81 -1.31 -5.78 15.41
N LEU A 82 -0.59 -4.80 14.89
CA LEU A 82 -0.87 -3.37 15.16
C LEU A 82 -2.28 -3.00 14.67
N ALA A 83 -2.66 -3.42 13.46
CA ALA A 83 -3.99 -3.15 12.90
C ALA A 83 -5.11 -3.80 13.74
N LEU A 84 -4.96 -5.06 14.15
CA LEU A 84 -5.91 -5.75 15.01
C LEU A 84 -6.03 -5.08 16.38
N THR A 85 -4.90 -4.61 16.92
CA THR A 85 -4.86 -3.88 18.22
C THR A 85 -5.60 -2.55 18.09
N ASP A 86 -5.37 -1.79 17.01
CA ASP A 86 -6.03 -0.52 16.73
C ASP A 86 -7.54 -0.71 16.49
N ALA A 87 -7.92 -1.78 15.77
CA ALA A 87 -9.31 -2.18 15.58
C ALA A 87 -9.97 -2.71 16.87
N LYS A 88 -9.22 -2.97 17.94
CA LYS A 88 -9.68 -3.63 19.17
C LYS A 88 -10.29 -5.02 18.89
N ILE A 89 -9.71 -5.77 17.96
CA ILE A 89 -10.06 -7.17 17.70
C ILE A 89 -9.07 -8.07 18.48
N ASP A 90 -9.61 -8.82 19.44
CA ASP A 90 -8.87 -9.89 20.09
C ASP A 90 -9.13 -11.22 19.36
N THR A 91 -8.11 -11.72 18.67
CA THR A 91 -8.20 -12.97 17.92
C THR A 91 -8.36 -14.22 18.80
N ALA A 92 -8.19 -14.12 20.12
CA ALA A 92 -8.50 -15.22 21.04
C ALA A 92 -10.02 -15.40 21.26
N THR A 93 -10.79 -14.34 21.08
CA THR A 93 -12.24 -14.34 21.28
C THR A 93 -13.05 -14.09 19.99
N PHE A 94 -12.43 -13.49 18.98
CA PHE A 94 -13.07 -13.30 17.68
C PHE A 94 -13.19 -14.63 16.93
N PRO A 95 -14.38 -15.00 16.38
CA PRO A 95 -14.54 -16.27 15.71
C PRO A 95 -13.59 -16.43 14.52
N PRO A 96 -12.76 -17.46 14.47
CA PRO A 96 -11.80 -17.66 13.38
C PRO A 96 -12.44 -17.73 11.98
N GLU A 97 -13.65 -18.29 11.89
CA GLU A 97 -14.43 -18.44 10.67
C GLU A 97 -15.04 -17.12 10.18
N ASP A 98 -15.02 -16.07 11.00
CA ASP A 98 -15.48 -14.72 10.68
C ASP A 98 -14.32 -13.77 10.31
N LEU A 99 -13.07 -14.24 10.41
CA LEU A 99 -11.87 -13.47 10.10
C LEU A 99 -11.25 -13.96 8.79
N GLY A 100 -11.19 -13.07 7.80
CA GLY A 100 -10.49 -13.29 6.53
C GLY A 100 -9.12 -12.61 6.48
N LEU A 101 -8.29 -13.02 5.52
CA LEU A 101 -6.99 -12.42 5.24
C LEU A 101 -6.79 -12.26 3.74
N ILE A 102 -6.30 -11.09 3.33
CA ILE A 102 -5.75 -10.86 1.99
C ILE A 102 -4.36 -10.23 2.14
N MET A 103 -3.36 -10.89 1.56
CA MET A 103 -1.97 -10.42 1.54
C MET A 103 -1.61 -9.87 0.17
N ALA A 104 -1.02 -8.69 0.13
CA ALA A 104 -0.34 -8.17 -1.05
C ALA A 104 1.15 -8.48 -0.93
N SER A 105 1.67 -9.36 -1.79
CA SER A 105 3.08 -9.78 -1.76
C SER A 105 3.52 -10.39 -3.08
N THR A 106 4.41 -9.72 -3.79
CA THR A 106 5.00 -10.19 -5.06
C THR A 106 6.31 -10.92 -4.82
N TYR A 107 7.18 -10.36 -3.99
CA TYR A 107 8.53 -10.87 -3.74
C TYR A 107 8.74 -11.36 -2.30
N GLY A 108 7.68 -11.57 -1.53
CA GLY A 108 7.73 -11.78 -0.10
C GLY A 108 8.70 -12.83 0.42
N HIS A 109 8.96 -13.89 -0.35
CA HIS A 109 9.90 -14.96 0.01
C HIS A 109 10.95 -15.24 -1.06
N LEU A 110 11.26 -14.25 -1.88
CA LEU A 110 12.26 -14.40 -2.95
C LEU A 110 13.64 -14.76 -2.40
N ASP A 111 14.05 -14.25 -1.26
CA ASP A 111 15.28 -14.58 -0.56
C ASP A 111 15.36 -16.07 -0.19
N VAL A 112 14.28 -16.63 0.35
CA VAL A 112 14.19 -18.08 0.67
C VAL A 112 14.20 -18.93 -0.60
N LEU A 113 13.48 -18.51 -1.64
CA LEU A 113 13.48 -19.20 -2.93
C LEU A 113 14.88 -19.22 -3.56
N LEU A 114 15.58 -18.09 -3.55
CA LEU A 114 16.94 -17.99 -4.09
C LEU A 114 17.95 -18.80 -3.26
N GLU A 115 17.81 -18.86 -1.94
CA GLU A 115 18.61 -19.72 -1.09
C GLU A 115 18.40 -21.20 -1.42
N TYR A 116 17.15 -21.62 -1.55
CA TYR A 116 16.78 -22.98 -1.94
C TYR A 116 17.36 -23.34 -3.31
N ASP A 117 17.19 -22.47 -4.31
CA ASP A 117 17.67 -22.69 -5.67
C ASP A 117 19.21 -22.76 -5.73
N ARG A 118 19.90 -21.85 -5.06
CA ARG A 118 21.39 -21.91 -4.94
C ARG A 118 21.85 -23.21 -4.31
N SER A 119 21.19 -23.67 -3.24
CA SER A 119 21.53 -24.94 -2.60
C SER A 119 21.32 -26.11 -3.55
N LEU A 120 20.20 -26.10 -4.30
CA LEU A 120 19.89 -27.14 -5.29
C LEU A 120 20.95 -27.24 -6.38
N VAL A 121 21.35 -26.09 -6.94
CA VAL A 121 22.35 -26.04 -8.03
C VAL A 121 23.76 -26.38 -7.52
N THR A 122 24.13 -25.93 -6.31
CA THR A 122 25.47 -26.07 -5.77
C THR A 122 25.70 -27.44 -5.11
N ASN A 123 24.72 -27.91 -4.34
CA ASN A 123 24.86 -29.09 -3.47
C ASN A 123 24.12 -30.34 -3.99
N GLY A 124 23.25 -30.18 -4.99
CA GLY A 124 22.37 -31.19 -5.53
C GLY A 124 21.16 -31.50 -4.65
N VAL A 125 20.19 -32.22 -5.22
CA VAL A 125 18.87 -32.52 -4.61
C VAL A 125 19.00 -33.17 -3.23
N GLN A 126 19.92 -34.11 -3.06
CA GLN A 126 20.04 -34.86 -1.81
C GLN A 126 20.57 -34.06 -0.63
N ARG A 127 21.22 -32.92 -0.87
CA ARG A 127 21.76 -32.02 0.16
C ARG A 127 20.96 -30.74 0.34
N THR A 128 19.94 -30.55 -0.49
CA THR A 128 19.06 -29.37 -0.38
C THR A 128 18.01 -29.60 0.69
N ASN A 129 17.83 -28.60 1.55
CA ASN A 129 16.85 -28.68 2.63
C ASN A 129 15.42 -28.49 2.07
N GLY A 130 14.72 -29.61 1.82
CA GLY A 130 13.35 -29.62 1.31
C GLY A 130 12.33 -28.94 2.26
N ALA A 131 12.65 -28.77 3.54
CA ALA A 131 11.78 -28.06 4.49
C ALA A 131 11.65 -26.55 4.21
N LEU A 132 12.51 -25.97 3.37
CA LEU A 132 12.39 -24.57 2.93
C LEU A 132 11.32 -24.37 1.87
N MET A 133 10.95 -25.41 1.12
CA MET A 133 10.03 -25.30 -0.02
C MET A 133 8.66 -24.70 0.33
N PRO A 134 7.99 -25.05 1.42
CA PRO A 134 6.72 -24.43 1.82
C PRO A 134 6.84 -22.93 2.11
N PHE A 135 8.04 -22.45 2.43
CA PHE A 135 8.32 -21.04 2.71
C PHE A 135 8.81 -20.27 1.47
N ALA A 136 9.15 -20.96 0.39
CA ALA A 136 9.68 -20.34 -0.83
C ALA A 136 8.60 -19.85 -1.81
N ILE A 137 7.33 -20.16 -1.56
CA ILE A 137 6.22 -19.78 -2.44
C ILE A 137 5.69 -18.37 -2.12
N PRO A 138 5.22 -17.59 -3.14
CA PRO A 138 4.75 -16.22 -2.93
C PRO A 138 3.60 -16.07 -1.92
N SER A 139 2.77 -17.09 -1.75
CA SER A 139 1.64 -17.08 -0.80
C SER A 139 2.04 -17.39 0.65
N ALA A 140 3.28 -17.83 0.90
CA ALA A 140 3.71 -18.21 2.26
C ALA A 140 3.59 -17.07 3.28
N PRO A 141 3.97 -15.81 3.02
CA PRO A 141 3.76 -14.73 3.98
C PRO A 141 2.31 -14.60 4.44
N GLY A 142 1.36 -14.64 3.49
CA GLY A 142 -0.07 -14.58 3.79
C GLY A 142 -0.54 -15.76 4.64
N ALA A 143 -0.14 -16.98 4.28
CA ALA A 143 -0.46 -18.18 5.07
C ALA A 143 0.08 -18.09 6.51
N MET A 144 1.30 -17.55 6.70
CA MET A 144 1.89 -17.38 8.03
C MET A 144 1.13 -16.32 8.86
N VAL A 145 0.69 -15.23 8.25
CA VAL A 145 -0.17 -14.22 8.92
C VAL A 145 -1.52 -14.83 9.29
N ALA A 146 -2.16 -15.59 8.37
CA ALA A 146 -3.44 -16.27 8.65
C ALA A 146 -3.32 -17.25 9.82
N LEU A 147 -2.25 -18.05 9.86
CA LEU A 147 -1.97 -18.96 10.96
C LEU A 147 -1.71 -18.23 12.28
N ALA A 148 -0.94 -17.13 12.23
CA ALA A 148 -0.60 -16.36 13.42
C ALA A 148 -1.82 -15.76 14.14
N PHE A 149 -2.85 -15.39 13.38
CA PHE A 149 -4.06 -14.73 13.91
C PHE A 149 -5.33 -15.58 13.81
N GLY A 150 -5.21 -16.82 13.34
CA GLY A 150 -6.35 -17.74 13.26
C GLY A 150 -7.40 -17.34 12.21
N ALA A 151 -7.02 -16.63 11.14
CA ALA A 151 -7.95 -16.26 10.07
C ALA A 151 -8.31 -17.50 9.23
N LYS A 152 -9.58 -17.91 9.26
CA LYS A 152 -10.07 -19.15 8.61
C LYS A 152 -11.22 -18.93 7.64
N ALA A 153 -11.83 -17.74 7.58
CA ALA A 153 -12.90 -17.46 6.65
C ALA A 153 -12.41 -17.57 5.19
N PHE A 154 -11.32 -16.91 4.88
CA PHE A 154 -10.60 -17.01 3.61
C PHE A 154 -9.16 -16.53 3.76
N SER A 155 -8.28 -16.99 2.87
CA SER A 155 -6.92 -16.47 2.74
C SER A 155 -6.54 -16.37 1.27
N MET A 156 -6.06 -15.19 0.84
CA MET A 156 -5.64 -14.92 -0.54
C MET A 156 -4.34 -14.14 -0.55
N THR A 157 -3.50 -14.38 -1.55
CA THR A 157 -2.33 -13.55 -1.84
C THR A 157 -2.45 -12.97 -3.24
N LEU A 158 -2.26 -11.66 -3.36
CA LEU A 158 -2.21 -10.92 -4.62
C LEU A 158 -0.77 -10.50 -4.91
N SER A 159 -0.35 -10.64 -6.16
CA SER A 159 1.03 -10.43 -6.62
C SER A 159 1.07 -9.55 -7.88
N ASP A 160 0.44 -8.37 -7.80
CA ASP A 160 0.33 -7.40 -8.90
C ASP A 160 1.32 -6.23 -8.77
N GLY A 161 2.39 -6.42 -8.00
CA GLY A 161 3.41 -5.39 -7.77
C GLY A 161 2.82 -4.17 -7.05
N GLY A 162 3.09 -2.97 -7.55
CA GLY A 162 2.65 -1.72 -6.92
C GLY A 162 1.13 -1.56 -6.76
N SER A 163 0.32 -2.31 -7.53
CA SER A 163 -1.15 -2.27 -7.44
C SER A 163 -1.73 -3.22 -6.40
N SER A 164 -0.97 -4.22 -5.95
CA SER A 164 -1.44 -5.32 -5.10
C SER A 164 -2.21 -4.89 -3.86
N ALA A 165 -1.78 -3.80 -3.19
CA ALA A 165 -2.45 -3.35 -1.97
C ALA A 165 -3.84 -2.75 -2.24
N LEU A 166 -3.99 -1.97 -3.31
CA LEU A 166 -5.30 -1.41 -3.68
C LEU A 166 -6.25 -2.52 -4.12
N ASP A 167 -5.73 -3.51 -4.86
CA ASP A 167 -6.47 -4.68 -5.30
C ASP A 167 -6.91 -5.54 -4.09
N ALA A 168 -6.04 -5.68 -3.09
CA ALA A 168 -6.35 -6.39 -1.84
C ALA A 168 -7.44 -5.71 -1.02
N ILE A 169 -7.40 -4.37 -0.91
CA ILE A 169 -8.46 -3.59 -0.24
C ILE A 169 -9.78 -3.73 -1.01
N GLY A 170 -9.76 -3.57 -2.33
CA GLY A 170 -10.95 -3.71 -3.18
C GLY A 170 -11.57 -5.11 -3.11
N LEU A 171 -10.75 -6.16 -3.16
CA LEU A 171 -11.20 -7.55 -3.03
C LEU A 171 -11.74 -7.85 -1.64
N GLY A 172 -11.06 -7.38 -0.59
CA GLY A 172 -11.50 -7.52 0.80
C GLY A 172 -12.85 -6.86 1.03
N ALA A 173 -13.01 -5.63 0.54
CA ALA A 173 -14.28 -4.91 0.61
C ALA A 173 -15.42 -5.69 -0.10
N ARG A 174 -15.15 -6.21 -1.29
CA ARG A 174 -16.13 -7.03 -2.02
C ARG A 174 -16.51 -8.30 -1.26
N TRP A 175 -15.54 -9.06 -0.74
CA TRP A 175 -15.84 -10.32 -0.05
C TRP A 175 -16.58 -10.11 1.28
N LEU A 176 -16.33 -9.01 1.97
CA LEU A 176 -17.09 -8.61 3.14
C LEU A 176 -18.54 -8.24 2.77
N SER A 177 -18.73 -7.46 1.68
CA SER A 177 -20.09 -7.14 1.20
C SER A 177 -20.89 -8.37 0.73
N GLU A 178 -20.19 -9.42 0.27
CA GLU A 178 -20.77 -10.73 -0.06
C GLU A 178 -21.04 -11.60 1.20
N GLY A 179 -20.71 -11.12 2.40
CA GLY A 179 -20.94 -11.83 3.67
C GLY A 179 -20.00 -13.00 3.94
N ARG A 180 -18.82 -13.07 3.27
CA ARG A 180 -17.88 -14.18 3.43
C ARG A 180 -17.13 -14.17 4.76
N ALA A 181 -17.08 -13.03 5.44
CA ALA A 181 -16.51 -12.84 6.77
C ALA A 181 -17.13 -11.61 7.41
N ARG A 182 -16.90 -11.38 8.70
CA ARG A 182 -17.26 -10.14 9.41
C ARG A 182 -16.12 -9.14 9.42
N ALA A 183 -14.88 -9.62 9.46
CA ALA A 183 -13.68 -8.79 9.38
C ALA A 183 -12.67 -9.38 8.40
N CYS A 184 -11.87 -8.52 7.77
CA CYS A 184 -10.79 -8.91 6.89
C CYS A 184 -9.51 -8.15 7.24
N ILE A 185 -8.43 -8.86 7.50
CA ILE A 185 -7.09 -8.29 7.56
C ILE A 185 -6.58 -8.15 6.13
N VAL A 186 -6.38 -6.94 5.66
CA VAL A 186 -5.63 -6.67 4.42
C VAL A 186 -4.23 -6.24 4.83
N VAL A 187 -3.22 -7.01 4.45
CA VAL A 187 -1.82 -6.73 4.82
C VAL A 187 -0.93 -6.71 3.59
N SER A 188 -0.02 -5.75 3.56
CA SER A 188 1.01 -5.63 2.54
C SER A 188 2.36 -5.43 3.21
N ALA A 189 3.39 -6.07 2.69
CA ALA A 189 4.75 -5.90 3.20
C ALA A 189 5.78 -6.11 2.10
N PHE A 190 6.81 -5.29 2.14
CA PHE A 190 7.97 -5.41 1.28
C PHE A 190 9.24 -5.13 2.08
N SER A 191 10.26 -5.98 1.90
CA SER A 191 11.62 -5.74 2.38
C SER A 191 12.58 -5.74 1.19
N ALA A 192 13.49 -4.76 1.18
CA ALA A 192 14.45 -4.56 0.11
C ALA A 192 15.68 -5.44 0.31
N SER A 193 15.57 -6.74 0.01
CA SER A 193 16.71 -7.65 0.05
C SER A 193 17.80 -7.24 -0.96
N SER A 194 19.06 -7.60 -0.68
CA SER A 194 20.18 -7.29 -1.57
C SER A 194 20.00 -7.86 -2.99
N ASP A 195 19.30 -8.99 -3.13
CA ASP A 195 19.02 -9.60 -4.44
C ASP A 195 18.00 -8.76 -5.23
N VAL A 196 16.94 -8.26 -4.57
CA VAL A 196 15.96 -7.36 -5.19
C VAL A 196 16.61 -6.04 -5.60
N VAL A 197 17.44 -5.45 -4.72
CA VAL A 197 18.13 -4.19 -5.04
C VAL A 197 19.08 -4.37 -6.22
N ARG A 198 19.87 -5.46 -6.25
CA ARG A 198 20.75 -5.77 -7.40
C ARG A 198 19.97 -5.98 -8.69
N ALA A 199 18.82 -6.66 -8.62
CA ALA A 199 17.96 -6.86 -9.79
C ALA A 199 17.40 -5.53 -10.31
N ALA A 200 16.90 -4.68 -9.43
CA ALA A 200 16.38 -3.36 -9.76
C ALA A 200 17.49 -2.44 -10.36
N SER A 201 18.70 -2.49 -9.79
CA SER A 201 19.86 -1.77 -10.32
C SER A 201 20.23 -2.23 -11.74
N ARG A 202 20.31 -3.55 -11.97
CA ARG A 202 20.58 -4.10 -13.30
C ARG A 202 19.49 -3.78 -14.32
N ALA A 203 18.24 -3.69 -13.87
CA ALA A 203 17.12 -3.30 -14.72
C ALA A 203 17.10 -1.79 -15.03
N GLY A 204 18.00 -0.99 -14.47
CA GLY A 204 18.09 0.45 -14.71
C GLY A 204 16.88 1.24 -14.22
N VAL A 205 16.20 0.74 -13.15
CA VAL A 205 14.98 1.38 -12.65
C VAL A 205 15.26 2.31 -11.46
N LEU A 206 16.44 2.22 -10.87
CA LEU A 206 16.83 3.02 -9.72
C LEU A 206 17.41 4.37 -10.16
N ALA A 207 17.14 5.40 -9.36
CA ALA A 207 17.68 6.74 -9.60
C ALA A 207 19.20 6.76 -9.47
N ALA A 208 19.87 7.34 -10.46
CA ALA A 208 21.33 7.36 -10.54
C ALA A 208 22.01 8.10 -9.38
N THR A 209 21.32 9.06 -8.76
CA THR A 209 21.85 9.92 -7.67
C THR A 209 21.36 9.50 -6.30
N GLY A 210 20.58 8.41 -6.18
CA GLY A 210 19.93 8.04 -4.93
C GLY A 210 18.78 8.96 -4.51
N SER A 211 18.56 10.07 -5.22
CA SER A 211 17.48 11.03 -4.97
C SER A 211 16.24 10.67 -5.77
N VAL A 212 15.13 10.46 -5.08
CA VAL A 212 13.82 10.15 -5.67
C VAL A 212 13.00 11.42 -5.79
N ARG A 213 12.49 11.69 -7.01
CA ARG A 213 11.81 12.94 -7.35
C ARG A 213 10.49 12.67 -8.07
N PRO A 214 9.40 12.33 -7.35
CA PRO A 214 8.10 12.09 -7.96
C PRO A 214 7.59 13.34 -8.69
N PHE A 215 7.08 13.15 -9.91
CA PHE A 215 6.56 14.20 -10.79
C PHE A 215 7.55 15.32 -11.17
N ASP A 216 8.80 15.27 -10.75
CA ASP A 216 9.82 16.28 -11.07
C ASP A 216 10.48 15.96 -12.42
N ARG A 217 10.68 16.98 -13.26
CA ARG A 217 11.34 16.83 -14.58
C ARG A 217 12.77 16.31 -14.51
N ARG A 218 13.40 16.41 -13.35
CA ARG A 218 14.75 15.87 -13.08
C ARG A 218 14.70 14.45 -12.50
N GLY A 219 13.53 13.85 -12.43
CA GLY A 219 13.38 12.46 -12.01
C GLY A 219 14.17 11.54 -12.95
N THR A 220 14.94 10.60 -12.42
CA THR A 220 15.76 9.66 -13.20
C THR A 220 15.46 8.21 -12.88
N GLY A 221 14.59 7.95 -11.93
CA GLY A 221 14.24 6.62 -11.44
C GLY A 221 13.74 6.67 -10.01
N THR A 222 13.55 5.50 -9.41
CA THR A 222 13.08 5.36 -8.04
C THR A 222 14.20 4.95 -7.09
N GLY A 223 14.01 5.10 -5.79
CA GLY A 223 14.73 4.36 -4.75
C GLY A 223 13.86 3.22 -4.24
N LEU A 224 14.41 2.33 -3.46
CA LEU A 224 13.64 1.26 -2.81
C LEU A 224 13.44 1.60 -1.33
N GLY A 225 12.30 1.15 -0.78
CA GLY A 225 12.01 1.31 0.64
C GLY A 225 11.36 0.08 1.24
N GLU A 226 11.54 -0.11 2.53
CA GLU A 226 10.85 -1.15 3.29
C GLU A 226 9.60 -0.57 3.93
N ALA A 227 8.51 -1.31 3.89
CA ALA A 227 7.30 -1.01 4.63
C ALA A 227 6.45 -2.24 4.87
N ALA A 228 5.66 -2.20 5.92
CA ALA A 228 4.51 -3.06 6.09
C ALA A 228 3.32 -2.23 6.56
N VAL A 229 2.17 -2.44 5.94
CA VAL A 229 0.91 -1.77 6.29
C VAL A 229 -0.18 -2.81 6.34
N ALA A 230 -1.02 -2.73 7.35
CA ALA A 230 -2.20 -3.56 7.46
C ALA A 230 -3.43 -2.71 7.78
N PHE A 231 -4.55 -3.12 7.24
CA PHE A 231 -5.87 -2.58 7.54
C PHE A 231 -6.78 -3.69 8.06
N VAL A 232 -7.66 -3.35 8.98
CA VAL A 232 -8.83 -4.17 9.29
C VAL A 232 -10.02 -3.54 8.60
N LEU A 233 -10.67 -4.32 7.74
CA LEU A 233 -11.90 -3.93 7.06
C LEU A 233 -13.07 -4.67 7.69
N GLU A 234 -14.21 -3.99 7.86
CA GLU A 234 -15.46 -4.56 8.36
C GLU A 234 -16.65 -3.95 7.63
N ARG A 235 -17.79 -4.63 7.64
CA ARG A 235 -19.04 -3.95 7.30
C ARG A 235 -19.37 -2.94 8.41
N VAL A 236 -20.00 -1.83 8.04
CA VAL A 236 -20.35 -0.76 8.99
C VAL A 236 -21.19 -1.31 10.15
N GLU A 237 -22.17 -2.18 9.87
CA GLU A 237 -23.02 -2.80 10.87
C GLU A 237 -22.28 -3.71 11.84
N ASP A 238 -21.25 -4.45 11.39
CA ASP A 238 -20.40 -5.27 12.26
C ASP A 238 -19.49 -4.40 13.13
N ALA A 239 -18.96 -3.31 12.57
CA ALA A 239 -18.14 -2.35 13.29
C ALA A 239 -18.94 -1.61 14.38
N GLU A 240 -20.15 -1.14 14.06
CA GLU A 240 -21.07 -0.49 15.00
C GLU A 240 -21.50 -1.41 16.13
N ALA A 241 -21.83 -2.68 15.83
CA ALA A 241 -22.24 -3.67 16.82
C ALA A 241 -21.20 -3.90 17.93
N ARG A 242 -19.93 -3.59 17.68
CA ARG A 242 -18.84 -3.69 18.66
C ARG A 242 -18.26 -2.33 19.06
N ASN A 243 -18.91 -1.21 18.67
CA ASN A 243 -18.47 0.17 18.93
C ASN A 243 -17.04 0.45 18.41
N ALA A 244 -16.70 -0.06 17.22
CA ALA A 244 -15.45 0.26 16.57
C ALA A 244 -15.47 1.67 15.97
N VAL A 245 -14.30 2.29 15.91
CA VAL A 245 -14.13 3.59 15.28
C VAL A 245 -13.90 3.37 13.78
N SER A 246 -14.75 3.92 12.93
CA SER A 246 -14.54 3.96 11.50
C SER A 246 -13.58 5.10 11.15
N ARG A 247 -12.49 4.77 10.45
CA ARG A 247 -11.45 5.73 10.03
C ARG A 247 -11.66 6.23 8.61
N ALA A 248 -12.21 5.41 7.75
CA ALA A 248 -12.61 5.73 6.38
C ALA A 248 -13.65 4.71 5.88
N THR A 249 -14.45 5.12 4.91
CA THR A 249 -15.31 4.23 4.14
C THR A 249 -14.66 3.91 2.78
N VAL A 250 -14.60 2.63 2.40
CA VAL A 250 -14.19 2.17 1.07
C VAL A 250 -15.38 2.34 0.13
N ARG A 251 -15.35 3.38 -0.72
CA ARG A 251 -16.47 3.76 -1.57
C ARG A 251 -16.47 3.08 -2.93
N GLY A 252 -15.29 2.84 -3.48
CA GLY A 252 -15.18 2.26 -4.79
C GLY A 252 -13.78 1.83 -5.13
N TYR A 253 -13.69 0.77 -5.93
CA TYR A 253 -12.45 0.21 -6.43
C TYR A 253 -12.65 -0.21 -7.87
N ALA A 254 -11.62 -0.03 -8.70
CA ALA A 254 -11.54 -0.63 -10.02
C ALA A 254 -10.08 -0.79 -10.46
N ALA A 255 -9.87 -1.77 -11.34
CA ALA A 255 -8.60 -2.04 -11.97
C ALA A 255 -8.72 -2.09 -13.48
N ALA A 256 -7.63 -1.81 -14.18
CA ALA A 256 -7.47 -1.97 -15.61
C ALA A 256 -6.06 -2.45 -15.93
N PHE A 257 -5.84 -2.99 -17.09
CA PHE A 257 -4.53 -3.47 -17.53
C PHE A 257 -4.07 -2.77 -18.79
N ALA A 258 -2.81 -2.34 -18.82
CA ALA A 258 -2.11 -1.77 -19.94
C ALA A 258 -1.19 -2.82 -20.56
N THR A 259 -1.46 -3.27 -21.77
CA THR A 259 -0.62 -4.24 -22.48
C THR A 259 0.65 -3.60 -23.04
N LYS A 260 0.63 -2.28 -23.25
CA LYS A 260 1.75 -1.49 -23.74
C LYS A 260 2.02 -0.28 -22.84
N TYR A 261 3.26 0.19 -22.85
CA TYR A 261 3.66 1.37 -22.09
C TYR A 261 2.81 2.60 -22.38
N ALA A 262 2.52 2.86 -23.66
CA ALA A 262 1.73 4.00 -24.10
C ALA A 262 0.25 3.97 -23.65
N GLU A 263 -0.25 2.82 -23.21
CA GLU A 263 -1.65 2.65 -22.78
C GLU A 263 -1.85 2.92 -21.28
N ARG A 264 -0.77 3.12 -20.49
CA ARG A 264 -0.85 3.24 -19.05
C ARG A 264 -1.71 4.41 -18.58
N ALA A 265 -1.53 5.58 -19.17
CA ALA A 265 -2.33 6.76 -18.84
C ALA A 265 -3.83 6.48 -19.04
N ASN A 266 -4.21 5.95 -20.20
CA ASN A 266 -5.59 5.59 -20.50
C ASN A 266 -6.13 4.46 -19.58
N SER A 267 -5.29 3.46 -19.26
CA SER A 267 -5.70 2.37 -18.38
C SER A 267 -5.91 2.87 -16.94
N LEU A 268 -5.03 3.74 -16.41
CA LEU A 268 -5.24 4.34 -15.11
C LEU A 268 -6.46 5.26 -15.09
N GLN A 269 -6.68 6.06 -16.15
CA GLN A 269 -7.89 6.87 -16.26
C GLN A 269 -9.16 6.00 -16.21
N ARG A 270 -9.18 4.85 -16.94
CA ARG A 270 -10.31 3.91 -16.91
C ARG A 270 -10.52 3.30 -15.53
N ALA A 271 -9.44 2.89 -14.84
CA ALA A 271 -9.50 2.37 -13.48
C ALA A 271 -10.06 3.44 -12.52
N SER A 272 -9.54 4.66 -12.58
CA SER A 272 -9.98 5.77 -11.73
C SER A 272 -11.43 6.16 -11.97
N ALA A 273 -11.84 6.26 -13.24
CA ALA A 273 -13.24 6.50 -13.59
C ALA A 273 -14.15 5.32 -13.16
N GLY A 274 -13.66 4.09 -13.22
CA GLY A 274 -14.34 2.89 -12.72
C GLY A 274 -14.55 2.95 -11.23
N ALA A 275 -13.53 3.32 -10.47
CA ALA A 275 -13.60 3.45 -9.01
C ALA A 275 -14.58 4.57 -8.59
N LEU A 276 -14.56 5.72 -9.28
CA LEU A 276 -15.53 6.80 -9.03
C LEU A 276 -16.97 6.37 -9.35
N ARG A 277 -17.19 5.64 -10.45
CA ARG A 277 -18.53 5.07 -10.76
C ARG A 277 -18.98 4.08 -9.67
N ALA A 278 -18.08 3.20 -9.21
CA ALA A 278 -18.40 2.28 -8.10
C ALA A 278 -18.74 3.02 -6.81
N ALA A 279 -18.09 4.17 -6.58
CA ALA A 279 -18.37 5.07 -5.46
C ALA A 279 -19.65 5.90 -5.64
N ASN A 280 -20.30 5.84 -6.79
CA ASN A 280 -21.40 6.74 -7.18
C ASN A 280 -21.02 8.22 -7.03
N ALA A 281 -19.79 8.57 -7.45
CA ALA A 281 -19.23 9.91 -7.28
C ALA A 281 -18.73 10.48 -8.61
N LEU A 282 -18.80 11.80 -8.72
CA LEU A 282 -18.22 12.56 -9.82
C LEU A 282 -16.78 12.98 -9.46
N SER A 283 -15.97 13.27 -10.49
CA SER A 283 -14.55 13.64 -10.29
C SER A 283 -14.37 14.98 -9.56
N ASP A 284 -15.36 15.87 -9.57
CA ASP A 284 -15.35 17.14 -8.87
C ASP A 284 -15.52 17.01 -7.33
N ARG A 285 -15.94 15.83 -6.85
CA ARG A 285 -16.00 15.49 -5.43
C ARG A 285 -14.64 15.09 -4.85
N VAL A 286 -13.65 14.78 -5.69
CA VAL A 286 -12.30 14.40 -5.22
C VAL A 286 -11.63 15.62 -4.59
N ALA A 287 -11.29 15.51 -3.31
CA ALA A 287 -10.65 16.56 -2.52
C ALA A 287 -9.14 16.34 -2.34
N LEU A 288 -8.67 15.11 -2.57
CA LEU A 288 -7.26 14.73 -2.47
C LEU A 288 -6.96 13.58 -3.45
N VAL A 289 -5.81 13.64 -4.11
CA VAL A 289 -5.24 12.50 -4.85
C VAL A 289 -3.97 12.04 -4.13
N SER A 290 -3.94 10.78 -3.71
CA SER A 290 -2.73 10.10 -3.22
C SER A 290 -2.16 9.23 -4.35
N ALA A 291 -1.17 9.77 -5.05
CA ALA A 291 -0.64 9.22 -6.29
C ALA A 291 0.51 8.24 -6.08
N GLY A 292 0.68 7.30 -7.02
CA GLY A 292 1.72 6.28 -7.03
C GLY A 292 3.05 6.71 -7.65
N ALA A 293 3.20 7.97 -8.05
CA ALA A 293 4.41 8.48 -8.67
C ALA A 293 5.67 8.22 -7.82
N SER A 294 6.75 7.79 -8.46
CA SER A 294 7.93 7.25 -7.80
C SER A 294 9.27 7.83 -8.27
N GLY A 295 9.24 8.92 -9.05
CA GLY A 295 10.43 9.50 -9.68
C GLY A 295 10.84 8.79 -10.97
N ALA A 296 10.06 7.81 -11.42
CA ALA A 296 10.26 7.11 -12.71
C ALA A 296 9.52 7.86 -13.82
N PRO A 297 10.20 8.62 -14.70
CA PRO A 297 9.58 9.65 -15.55
C PRO A 297 8.41 9.15 -16.40
N ALA A 298 8.54 7.98 -17.01
CA ALA A 298 7.49 7.44 -17.88
C ALA A 298 6.21 7.05 -17.11
N PHE A 299 6.34 6.60 -15.86
CA PHE A 299 5.21 6.24 -15.00
C PHE A 299 4.56 7.49 -14.40
N ASP A 300 5.36 8.40 -13.89
CA ASP A 300 4.91 9.65 -13.28
C ASP A 300 4.16 10.51 -14.31
N ARG A 301 4.67 10.55 -15.56
CA ARG A 301 4.00 11.22 -16.68
C ARG A 301 2.68 10.58 -17.03
N ALA A 302 2.63 9.25 -17.17
CA ALA A 302 1.40 8.53 -17.45
C ALA A 302 0.33 8.75 -16.37
N GLU A 303 0.74 8.81 -15.10
CA GLU A 303 -0.18 9.07 -13.99
C GLU A 303 -0.69 10.51 -14.01
N ALA A 304 0.19 11.50 -14.25
CA ALA A 304 -0.22 12.91 -14.38
C ALA A 304 -1.21 13.12 -15.52
N GLU A 305 -0.94 12.55 -16.70
CA GLU A 305 -1.83 12.60 -17.87
C GLU A 305 -3.21 11.96 -17.57
N ALA A 306 -3.22 10.81 -16.89
CA ALA A 306 -4.46 10.14 -16.49
C ALA A 306 -5.29 10.99 -15.53
N LEU A 307 -4.64 11.61 -14.53
CA LEU A 307 -5.30 12.46 -13.53
C LEU A 307 -5.85 13.74 -14.17
N ILE A 308 -5.11 14.39 -15.07
CA ILE A 308 -5.57 15.57 -15.80
C ILE A 308 -6.81 15.22 -16.64
N ALA A 309 -6.75 14.11 -17.37
CA ALA A 309 -7.86 13.67 -18.21
C ALA A 309 -9.10 13.27 -17.39
N LEU A 310 -8.92 12.70 -16.19
CA LEU A 310 -10.02 12.33 -15.30
C LEU A 310 -10.67 13.54 -14.63
N LEU A 311 -9.86 14.44 -14.09
CA LEU A 311 -10.32 15.55 -13.25
C LEU A 311 -10.73 16.78 -14.07
N GLY A 312 -10.27 16.89 -15.33
CA GLY A 312 -10.61 18.00 -16.23
C GLY A 312 -10.28 19.36 -15.62
N SER A 313 -11.22 20.29 -15.63
CA SER A 313 -11.05 21.64 -15.04
C SER A 313 -10.82 21.64 -13.53
N HIS A 314 -11.09 20.53 -12.84
CA HIS A 314 -10.87 20.37 -11.40
C HIS A 314 -9.41 20.02 -11.05
N ALA A 315 -8.64 19.48 -12.01
CA ALA A 315 -7.26 19.01 -11.82
C ALA A 315 -6.33 20.03 -11.14
N ALA A 316 -6.40 21.30 -11.54
CA ALA A 316 -5.58 22.37 -11.00
C ALA A 316 -5.99 22.82 -9.56
N ARG A 317 -7.07 22.28 -9.01
CA ARG A 317 -7.58 22.61 -7.66
C ARG A 317 -7.36 21.50 -6.65
N VAL A 318 -7.37 20.24 -7.08
CA VAL A 318 -7.22 19.09 -6.21
C VAL A 318 -5.75 18.89 -5.83
N PRO A 319 -5.41 18.91 -4.53
CA PRO A 319 -4.07 18.57 -4.08
C PRO A 319 -3.68 17.15 -4.49
N VAL A 320 -2.46 17.03 -5.03
CA VAL A 320 -1.82 15.76 -5.39
C VAL A 320 -0.61 15.55 -4.51
N VAL A 321 -0.54 14.39 -3.86
CA VAL A 321 0.57 13.98 -2.98
C VAL A 321 1.16 12.65 -3.45
N SER A 322 2.42 12.38 -3.07
CA SER A 322 3.07 11.08 -3.24
C SER A 322 4.01 10.81 -2.09
N VAL A 323 3.99 9.59 -1.57
CA VAL A 323 4.82 9.16 -0.43
C VAL A 323 6.20 8.65 -0.87
N LYS A 324 6.38 8.35 -2.16
CA LYS A 324 7.56 7.61 -2.62
C LYS A 324 8.82 8.47 -2.69
N GLY A 325 8.71 9.79 -2.73
CA GLY A 325 9.85 10.70 -2.52
C GLY A 325 10.44 10.63 -1.12
N ALA A 326 9.61 10.29 -0.14
CA ALA A 326 10.01 10.16 1.26
C ALA A 326 10.44 8.74 1.64
N LEU A 327 9.73 7.71 1.15
CA LEU A 327 9.88 6.32 1.55
C LEU A 327 10.45 5.39 0.48
N GLY A 328 10.66 5.89 -0.76
CA GLY A 328 11.03 5.06 -1.89
C GLY A 328 9.85 4.21 -2.42
N GLU A 329 10.14 3.40 -3.41
CA GLU A 329 9.21 2.40 -3.93
C GLU A 329 9.18 1.20 -2.97
N THR A 330 8.04 0.97 -2.37
CA THR A 330 7.79 -0.11 -1.43
C THR A 330 6.96 -1.25 -2.06
N LEU A 331 6.88 -1.26 -3.40
CA LEU A 331 6.15 -2.25 -4.20
C LEU A 331 4.75 -2.54 -3.63
N ASP A 332 4.54 -3.77 -3.15
CA ASP A 332 3.25 -4.23 -2.66
C ASP A 332 2.67 -3.36 -1.52
N ALA A 333 3.51 -2.69 -0.73
CA ALA A 333 3.07 -1.81 0.34
C ALA A 333 2.78 -0.36 -0.12
N GLY A 334 3.13 0.01 -1.36
CA GLY A 334 3.02 1.38 -1.87
C GLY A 334 1.58 1.91 -1.83
N GLY A 335 0.64 1.17 -2.42
CA GLY A 335 -0.78 1.53 -2.41
C GLY A 335 -1.39 1.61 -0.99
N ALA A 336 -0.90 0.78 -0.07
CA ALA A 336 -1.35 0.83 1.33
C ALA A 336 -0.82 2.07 2.06
N LEU A 337 0.43 2.48 1.83
CA LEU A 337 0.96 3.75 2.35
C LEU A 337 0.20 4.96 1.80
N GLN A 338 -0.13 4.94 0.51
CA GLN A 338 -0.95 5.97 -0.11
C GLN A 338 -2.35 6.04 0.51
N THR A 339 -2.95 4.87 0.78
CA THR A 339 -4.23 4.75 1.49
C THR A 339 -4.13 5.30 2.90
N LEU A 340 -3.06 4.99 3.64
CA LEU A 340 -2.80 5.52 4.98
C LEU A 340 -2.72 7.06 4.97
N VAL A 341 -2.08 7.66 3.96
CA VAL A 341 -2.03 9.13 3.83
C VAL A 341 -3.42 9.72 3.62
N ALA A 342 -4.27 9.09 2.80
CA ALA A 342 -5.64 9.55 2.60
C ALA A 342 -6.47 9.49 3.89
N LEU A 343 -6.39 8.40 4.66
CA LEU A 343 -7.03 8.28 5.97
C LEU A 343 -6.55 9.34 6.96
N SER A 344 -5.23 9.53 7.04
CA SER A 344 -4.64 10.52 7.93
C SER A 344 -4.99 11.95 7.53
N ALA A 345 -5.13 12.21 6.23
CA ALA A 345 -5.56 13.53 5.73
C ALA A 345 -7.00 13.85 6.13
N PHE A 346 -7.91 12.87 6.14
CA PHE A 346 -9.26 13.06 6.67
C PHE A 346 -9.26 13.40 8.15
N ASP A 347 -8.45 12.71 8.95
CA ASP A 347 -8.36 12.92 10.39
C ASP A 347 -7.72 14.26 10.75
N LYS A 348 -6.62 14.60 10.10
CA LYS A 348 -5.81 15.81 10.42
C LYS A 348 -6.22 17.05 9.60
N LYS A 349 -7.13 16.91 8.62
CA LYS A 349 -7.56 17.98 7.70
C LYS A 349 -6.41 18.68 6.98
N LYS A 350 -5.36 17.94 6.64
CA LYS A 350 -4.17 18.43 5.94
C LYS A 350 -3.54 17.34 5.09
N ALA A 351 -2.68 17.71 4.15
CA ALA A 351 -1.93 16.78 3.30
C ALA A 351 -0.45 17.15 3.26
N PRO A 352 0.44 16.12 3.17
CA PRO A 352 1.88 16.32 3.16
C PRO A 352 2.39 16.82 1.80
N PRO A 353 3.58 17.45 1.75
CA PRO A 353 4.26 17.74 0.50
C PRO A 353 4.76 16.46 -0.20
N ILE A 354 5.03 16.58 -1.49
CA ILE A 354 5.77 15.57 -2.26
C ILE A 354 7.26 15.80 -2.03
N ALA A 355 7.88 14.96 -1.23
CA ALA A 355 9.32 15.04 -1.00
C ALA A 355 10.10 14.86 -2.32
N GLY A 356 11.10 15.72 -2.56
CA GLY A 356 11.93 15.71 -3.75
C GLY A 356 11.37 16.44 -4.97
N LEU A 357 10.14 16.94 -4.93
CA LEU A 357 9.54 17.73 -6.01
C LEU A 357 9.97 19.20 -5.91
N GLU A 358 10.61 19.72 -6.94
CA GLU A 358 10.98 21.13 -7.07
C GLU A 358 10.45 21.75 -8.38
N GLU A 359 10.52 20.99 -9.49
CA GLU A 359 10.14 21.44 -10.81
C GLU A 359 9.21 20.41 -11.50
N PRO A 360 7.89 20.58 -11.43
CA PRO A 360 6.94 19.65 -12.03
C PRO A 360 7.20 19.42 -13.53
N ASP A 361 7.19 18.14 -13.96
CA ASP A 361 7.38 17.77 -15.37
C ASP A 361 6.14 18.10 -16.22
N ILE A 362 4.94 17.94 -15.67
CA ILE A 362 3.67 18.21 -16.34
C ILE A 362 2.88 19.25 -15.57
N ALA A 363 2.50 20.33 -16.23
CA ALA A 363 1.60 21.33 -15.68
C ALA A 363 0.14 20.84 -15.70
N GLY A 364 -0.71 21.46 -14.87
CA GLY A 364 -2.16 21.21 -14.85
C GLY A 364 -2.67 20.45 -13.62
N LEU A 365 -1.77 19.92 -12.79
CA LEU A 365 -2.09 19.37 -11.46
C LEU A 365 -1.61 20.30 -10.35
N ARG A 366 -2.28 20.26 -9.20
CA ARG A 366 -1.85 20.97 -7.99
C ARG A 366 -0.97 20.05 -7.14
N TYR A 367 0.30 19.98 -7.45
CA TYR A 367 1.28 19.24 -6.66
C TYR A 367 1.61 19.98 -5.36
N LEU A 368 1.58 19.30 -4.23
CA LEU A 368 1.95 19.91 -2.96
C LEU A 368 3.46 19.90 -2.76
N THR A 369 4.06 21.10 -2.58
CA THR A 369 5.48 21.29 -2.23
C THR A 369 5.66 21.68 -0.77
N LYS A 370 4.59 21.91 -0.03
CA LYS A 370 4.50 22.15 1.42
C LYS A 370 3.23 21.52 1.97
N GLU A 371 3.16 21.35 3.28
CA GLU A 371 1.92 20.95 3.96
C GLU A 371 0.81 21.98 3.67
N GLU A 372 -0.37 21.50 3.32
CA GLU A 372 -1.54 22.34 3.07
C GLU A 372 -2.81 21.73 3.68
N SER A 373 -3.78 22.59 4.02
CA SER A 373 -5.09 22.15 4.45
C SER A 373 -5.85 21.46 3.31
N VAL A 374 -6.61 20.42 3.65
CA VAL A 374 -7.49 19.70 2.74
C VAL A 374 -8.93 19.87 3.21
N ASP A 375 -9.74 20.50 2.37
CA ASP A 375 -11.17 20.65 2.58
C ASP A 375 -11.90 19.65 1.68
N GLY A 376 -12.70 18.80 2.29
CA GLY A 376 -13.50 17.79 1.62
C GLY A 376 -13.33 16.42 2.26
N ASP A 377 -14.07 15.48 1.71
CA ASP A 377 -14.33 14.19 2.36
C ASP A 377 -14.02 12.98 1.47
N MET A 378 -13.49 13.20 0.27
CA MET A 378 -13.24 12.13 -0.69
C MET A 378 -11.81 12.18 -1.21
N ALA A 379 -11.13 11.02 -1.17
CA ALA A 379 -9.80 10.84 -1.72
C ALA A 379 -9.80 9.78 -2.81
N LEU A 380 -9.00 10.03 -3.85
CA LEU A 380 -8.65 9.08 -4.89
C LEU A 380 -7.22 8.59 -4.66
N VAL A 381 -7.04 7.29 -4.54
CA VAL A 381 -5.72 6.64 -4.45
C VAL A 381 -5.45 5.92 -5.76
N THR A 382 -4.29 6.14 -6.37
CA THR A 382 -3.95 5.59 -7.69
C THR A 382 -2.64 4.81 -7.68
N SER A 383 -2.54 3.80 -8.53
CA SER A 383 -1.30 3.03 -8.70
C SER A 383 -1.15 2.54 -10.14
N ILE A 384 0.08 2.64 -10.65
CA ILE A 384 0.51 2.01 -11.91
C ILE A 384 1.65 1.06 -11.59
N ALA A 385 1.44 -0.23 -11.77
CA ALA A 385 2.47 -1.23 -11.60
C ALA A 385 3.31 -1.44 -12.88
N ARG A 386 4.54 -1.90 -12.73
CA ARG A 386 5.46 -2.13 -13.86
C ARG A 386 4.98 -3.22 -14.81
N ASN A 387 4.23 -4.19 -14.31
CA ASN A 387 3.61 -5.26 -15.12
C ASN A 387 2.45 -4.78 -16.01
N GLY A 388 1.96 -3.56 -15.83
CA GLY A 388 0.84 -2.98 -16.56
C GLY A 388 -0.47 -2.90 -15.79
N SER A 389 -0.55 -3.45 -14.58
CA SER A 389 -1.72 -3.28 -13.70
C SER A 389 -1.87 -1.81 -13.30
N CYS A 390 -3.09 -1.31 -13.39
CA CYS A 390 -3.47 0.04 -12.98
C CYS A 390 -4.68 -0.08 -12.07
N SER A 391 -4.59 0.43 -10.85
CA SER A 391 -5.66 0.32 -9.87
C SER A 391 -5.98 1.66 -9.24
N ALA A 392 -7.25 1.85 -8.90
CA ALA A 392 -7.72 3.03 -8.21
C ALA A 392 -8.71 2.68 -7.11
N LEU A 393 -8.61 3.38 -6.00
CA LEU A 393 -9.44 3.24 -4.82
C LEU A 393 -10.03 4.62 -4.45
N VAL A 394 -11.32 4.66 -4.16
CA VAL A 394 -12.01 5.85 -3.64
C VAL A 394 -12.36 5.63 -2.18
N LEU A 395 -11.94 6.55 -1.35
CA LEU A 395 -12.21 6.56 0.08
C LEU A 395 -13.02 7.80 0.46
N SER A 396 -13.86 7.71 1.47
CA SER A 396 -14.50 8.89 2.09
C SER A 396 -14.26 8.96 3.59
N ASP A 397 -14.32 10.18 4.12
CA ASP A 397 -14.36 10.43 5.57
C ASP A 397 -15.71 9.93 6.10
N PRO A 398 -15.74 8.95 7.02
CA PRO A 398 -16.99 8.38 7.51
C PRO A 398 -17.84 9.42 8.29
N ARG A 399 -17.23 10.53 8.75
CA ARG A 399 -17.91 11.59 9.49
C ARG A 399 -18.70 12.54 8.61
N SER A 400 -18.49 12.52 7.29
CA SER A 400 -19.18 13.40 6.33
C SER A 400 -20.42 12.77 5.73
N GLU A 401 -20.69 11.50 5.99
CA GLU A 401 -21.88 10.83 5.49
C GLU A 401 -23.09 11.21 6.35
N PRO A 402 -24.22 11.64 5.75
CA PRO A 402 -25.43 11.90 6.52
C PRO A 402 -25.90 10.59 7.18
N SER A 403 -26.13 10.66 8.49
CA SER A 403 -26.69 9.58 9.34
C SER A 403 -28.07 9.10 8.87
#